data_0a32818d62c05bc21d2facd41d16c75b
#
_entry.id   0a32818d62c05bc21d2facd41d16c75b
#
_cell.length_a   1.000
_cell.length_b   1.000
_cell.length_c   1.000
_cell.angle_alpha   90.00
_cell.angle_beta   90.00
_cell.angle_gamma   90.00
#
_symmetry.space_group_name_H-M   'P 1'
#
loop_
_entity.id
_entity.type
_entity.pdbx_description
1 polymer ?
#
loop_
_entity_poly.entity_id
_entity_poly.type
_entity_poly.pdbx_seq_one_letter_code
_entity_poly.pdbx_strand_id
1 'polypeptide(L)'
;MLRNSAKPQLKEASRLKSIYFMTWRWHFYAGLFVIPFMLMLSLTGSVMLFDDEIELARYEATLQVSPQEQMVPVSAQLETVKQAYPDFNVTQFVPAKTADIANRFSIQNQEGSSLIVAVNPYTGNVQGTIDRGDSIYELMNSIHGTLLIGDLGDRLIEIAASLGILLLVSGLYLWVPRDNASRAGFLKIRFNNGPRILMRDLHANLGGVLSIVLLFFLISGLSWAGIWGAKMVQAWNTFPTYYTWGEKPESTLTHKDLNHGASEEMPWNLELAAVPESKDKPAHDHANMKEEMAYAGSHDALSIDDIILKAEMLGFTGYKLFLPRSETGVYTVAANSMGGDISDPRQDRTSHFDQYSGRLLVDVTWQDYSLFAKFMAAGVSLHQGDVSVFNKVLNVVFCLAFILISITGVVMWWIRRPSRSATLGAPPKFQQDGIWKLGLVTLVILCLAFPMGGLAIVKVLALDWLLFNRVEKLKTALN
;
A
#
# COMPACT_ATOMS: atom_id res chain seq x y z
N MET A 1 19.60 -56.81 25.77
CA MET A 1 19.80 -55.82 24.68
C MET A 1 18.70 -54.75 24.55
N LEU A 2 18.06 -54.30 25.61
CA LEU A 2 16.93 -53.32 25.55
C LEU A 2 17.22 -51.91 26.13
N ARG A 3 18.46 -51.60 26.47
CA ARG A 3 18.83 -50.32 27.14
C ARG A 3 19.32 -49.19 26.20
N ASN A 4 19.55 -49.45 24.90
CA ASN A 4 20.14 -48.47 24.00
C ASN A 4 19.14 -47.68 23.11
N SER A 5 17.86 -48.03 23.05
CA SER A 5 16.87 -47.34 22.22
C SER A 5 16.19 -46.15 22.93
N ALA A 6 16.17 -46.10 24.25
CA ALA A 6 15.52 -45.03 25.02
C ALA A 6 16.32 -43.69 25.06
N LYS A 7 17.66 -43.75 25.01
CA LYS A 7 18.51 -42.54 25.03
C LYS A 7 18.36 -41.62 23.81
N PRO A 8 18.28 -42.13 22.56
CA PRO A 8 18.01 -41.26 21.38
C PRO A 8 16.67 -40.56 21.43
N GLN A 9 15.61 -41.28 21.83
CA GLN A 9 14.23 -40.70 21.92
C GLN A 9 14.09 -39.61 23.00
N LEU A 10 14.74 -39.78 24.15
CA LEU A 10 14.77 -38.74 25.20
C LEU A 10 15.57 -37.51 24.77
N LYS A 11 16.64 -37.66 24.02
CA LYS A 11 17.43 -36.54 23.47
C LYS A 11 16.69 -35.81 22.41
N GLU A 12 15.92 -36.49 21.56
CA GLU A 12 15.08 -35.89 20.51
C GLU A 12 13.88 -35.15 21.10
N ALA A 13 13.17 -35.71 22.08
CA ALA A 13 12.10 -35.05 22.80
C ALA A 13 12.57 -33.78 23.55
N SER A 14 13.77 -33.80 24.12
CA SER A 14 14.39 -32.62 24.75
C SER A 14 14.71 -31.54 23.71
N ARG A 15 15.20 -31.92 22.52
CA ARG A 15 15.51 -31.01 21.42
C ARG A 15 14.24 -30.33 20.88
N LEU A 16 13.17 -31.07 20.65
CA LEU A 16 11.89 -30.52 20.17
C LEU A 16 11.30 -29.50 21.16
N LYS A 17 11.37 -29.78 22.46
CA LYS A 17 10.95 -28.81 23.50
C LYS A 17 11.80 -27.55 23.48
N SER A 18 13.11 -27.68 23.33
CA SER A 18 14.04 -26.54 23.23
C SER A 18 13.69 -25.64 22.07
N ILE A 19 13.49 -26.19 20.88
CA ILE A 19 13.09 -25.45 19.66
C ILE A 19 11.76 -24.73 19.89
N TYR A 20 10.77 -25.40 20.50
CA TYR A 20 9.47 -24.80 20.80
C TYR A 20 9.61 -23.57 21.70
N PHE A 21 10.33 -23.67 22.82
CA PHE A 21 10.49 -22.54 23.75
C PHE A 21 11.30 -21.39 23.13
N MET A 22 12.31 -21.68 22.31
CA MET A 22 13.06 -20.68 21.59
C MET A 22 12.18 -19.94 20.59
N THR A 23 11.40 -20.64 19.77
CA THR A 23 10.47 -20.05 18.83
C THR A 23 9.42 -19.23 19.55
N TRP A 24 8.89 -19.72 20.68
CA TRP A 24 7.93 -18.97 21.48
C TRP A 24 8.51 -17.66 22.04
N ARG A 25 9.79 -17.65 22.45
CA ARG A 25 10.45 -16.42 22.91
C ARG A 25 10.59 -15.41 21.76
N TRP A 26 11.00 -15.85 20.59
CA TRP A 26 11.13 -14.98 19.42
C TRP A 26 9.77 -14.41 18.99
N HIS A 27 8.76 -15.27 18.92
CA HIS A 27 7.38 -14.84 18.65
C HIS A 27 6.89 -13.80 19.67
N PHE A 28 7.20 -14.01 20.93
CA PHE A 28 6.82 -13.10 22.01
C PHE A 28 7.48 -11.72 21.87
N TYR A 29 8.80 -11.65 21.70
CA TYR A 29 9.50 -10.36 21.58
C TYR A 29 9.16 -9.62 20.27
N ALA A 30 9.08 -10.33 19.15
CA ALA A 30 8.63 -9.74 17.89
C ALA A 30 7.19 -9.25 18.02
N GLY A 31 6.30 -10.01 18.68
CA GLY A 31 4.92 -9.61 18.94
C GLY A 31 4.81 -8.35 19.78
N LEU A 32 5.64 -8.22 20.81
CA LEU A 32 5.64 -7.03 21.66
C LEU A 32 5.97 -5.76 20.87
N PHE A 33 6.84 -5.85 19.88
CA PHE A 33 7.17 -4.74 18.99
C PHE A 33 6.09 -4.52 17.93
N VAL A 34 5.57 -5.59 17.31
CA VAL A 34 4.65 -5.50 16.14
C VAL A 34 3.24 -5.09 16.54
N ILE A 35 2.75 -5.47 17.75
CA ILE A 35 1.35 -5.24 18.17
C ILE A 35 0.91 -3.77 18.02
N PRO A 36 1.63 -2.74 18.51
CA PRO A 36 1.18 -1.36 18.36
C PRO A 36 1.05 -0.95 16.89
N PHE A 37 1.94 -1.38 16.01
CA PHE A 37 1.85 -1.13 14.58
C PHE A 37 0.67 -1.87 13.95
N MET A 38 0.46 -3.15 14.29
CA MET A 38 -0.66 -3.94 13.78
C MET A 38 -2.02 -3.31 14.16
N LEU A 39 -2.14 -2.83 15.40
CA LEU A 39 -3.35 -2.12 15.84
C LEU A 39 -3.55 -0.83 15.07
N MET A 40 -2.51 -0.02 14.94
CA MET A 40 -2.54 1.24 14.21
C MET A 40 -2.88 1.00 12.73
N LEU A 41 -2.17 0.09 12.06
CA LEU A 41 -2.40 -0.24 10.65
C LEU A 41 -3.82 -0.78 10.40
N SER A 42 -4.33 -1.63 11.29
CA SER A 42 -5.70 -2.14 11.14
C SER A 42 -6.77 -1.08 11.39
N LEU A 43 -6.54 -0.14 12.32
CA LEU A 43 -7.48 0.95 12.59
C LEU A 43 -7.48 1.98 11.46
N THR A 44 -6.31 2.45 11.04
CA THR A 44 -6.20 3.42 9.94
C THR A 44 -6.69 2.83 8.62
N GLY A 45 -6.32 1.57 8.30
CA GLY A 45 -6.82 0.86 7.14
C GLY A 45 -8.35 0.71 7.16
N SER A 46 -8.95 0.45 8.34
CA SER A 46 -10.42 0.39 8.45
C SER A 46 -11.10 1.73 8.14
N VAL A 47 -10.46 2.86 8.45
CA VAL A 47 -11.00 4.19 8.11
C VAL A 47 -10.82 4.46 6.61
N MET A 48 -9.64 4.14 6.06
CA MET A 48 -9.33 4.35 4.64
C MET A 48 -10.24 3.55 3.70
N LEU A 49 -10.76 2.39 4.13
CA LEU A 49 -11.74 1.62 3.36
C LEU A 49 -13.04 2.38 3.04
N PHE A 50 -13.33 3.46 3.76
CA PHE A 50 -14.55 4.28 3.61
C PHE A 50 -14.24 5.73 3.23
N ASP A 51 -13.11 5.96 2.55
CA ASP A 51 -12.67 7.30 2.18
C ASP A 51 -13.67 8.04 1.28
N ASP A 52 -14.15 7.42 0.21
CA ASP A 52 -15.15 8.00 -0.69
C ASP A 52 -16.43 8.40 0.08
N GLU A 53 -16.94 7.52 0.95
CA GLU A 53 -18.14 7.78 1.74
C GLU A 53 -17.92 8.88 2.79
N ILE A 54 -16.75 8.91 3.42
CA ILE A 54 -16.39 9.92 4.43
C ILE A 54 -16.22 11.30 3.78
N GLU A 55 -15.47 11.38 2.67
CA GLU A 55 -15.22 12.63 1.98
C GLU A 55 -16.52 13.19 1.36
N LEU A 56 -17.36 12.32 0.76
CA LEU A 56 -18.66 12.73 0.24
C LEU A 56 -19.57 13.28 1.36
N ALA A 57 -19.64 12.61 2.50
CA ALA A 57 -20.46 13.08 3.63
C ALA A 57 -19.92 14.40 4.22
N ARG A 58 -18.58 14.57 4.24
CA ARG A 58 -17.92 15.77 4.77
C ARG A 58 -18.10 16.98 3.87
N TYR A 59 -18.04 16.77 2.56
CA TYR A 59 -18.09 17.83 1.55
C TYR A 59 -19.33 17.73 0.67
N GLU A 60 -20.44 17.22 1.21
CA GLU A 60 -21.71 17.03 0.49
C GLU A 60 -22.15 18.31 -0.26
N ALA A 61 -22.14 19.46 0.44
CA ALA A 61 -22.54 20.75 -0.15
C ALA A 61 -21.62 21.22 -1.29
N THR A 62 -20.36 20.76 -1.33
CA THR A 62 -19.36 21.10 -2.35
C THR A 62 -19.38 20.11 -3.52
N LEU A 63 -19.61 18.84 -3.24
CA LEU A 63 -19.48 17.77 -4.22
C LEU A 63 -20.81 17.40 -4.88
N GLN A 64 -21.94 17.55 -4.19
CA GLN A 64 -23.24 17.14 -4.72
C GLN A 64 -23.83 18.19 -5.66
N VAL A 65 -24.37 17.75 -6.78
CA VAL A 65 -25.00 18.59 -7.79
C VAL A 65 -26.33 17.99 -8.21
N SER A 66 -27.24 18.85 -8.73
CA SER A 66 -28.50 18.39 -9.33
C SER A 66 -28.26 18.04 -10.80
N PRO A 67 -28.52 16.81 -11.24
CA PRO A 67 -28.36 16.41 -12.64
C PRO A 67 -29.26 17.24 -13.57
N GLN A 68 -28.71 17.58 -14.77
CA GLN A 68 -29.42 18.27 -15.84
C GLN A 68 -29.17 17.52 -17.17
N GLU A 69 -29.90 17.88 -18.23
CA GLU A 69 -29.84 17.19 -19.53
C GLU A 69 -28.53 17.46 -20.30
N GLN A 70 -27.91 18.62 -20.10
CA GLN A 70 -26.72 19.04 -20.84
C GLN A 70 -25.59 19.41 -19.90
N MET A 71 -24.39 19.02 -20.25
CA MET A 71 -23.13 19.39 -19.56
C MET A 71 -22.45 20.53 -20.31
N VAL A 72 -21.78 21.40 -19.57
CA VAL A 72 -20.92 22.44 -20.11
C VAL A 72 -19.60 21.78 -20.54
N PRO A 73 -18.99 22.14 -21.69
CA PRO A 73 -17.68 21.64 -22.09
C PRO A 73 -16.65 21.77 -20.99
N VAL A 74 -15.78 20.77 -20.84
CA VAL A 74 -14.78 20.76 -19.76
C VAL A 74 -13.77 21.90 -19.95
N SER A 75 -13.49 22.31 -21.19
CA SER A 75 -12.66 23.49 -21.48
C SER A 75 -13.25 24.78 -20.86
N ALA A 76 -14.56 24.97 -20.94
CA ALA A 76 -15.22 26.13 -20.32
C ALA A 76 -15.19 26.04 -18.79
N GLN A 77 -15.35 24.85 -18.21
CA GLN A 77 -15.17 24.62 -16.76
C GLN A 77 -13.73 24.92 -16.33
N LEU A 78 -12.74 24.47 -17.09
CA LEU A 78 -11.31 24.73 -16.86
C LEU A 78 -11.01 26.25 -16.87
N GLU A 79 -11.57 27.00 -17.82
CA GLU A 79 -11.39 28.46 -17.86
C GLU A 79 -12.04 29.15 -16.65
N THR A 80 -13.19 28.67 -16.20
CA THR A 80 -13.80 29.17 -14.95
C THR A 80 -12.90 28.95 -13.75
N VAL A 81 -12.25 27.78 -13.64
CA VAL A 81 -11.29 27.49 -12.55
C VAL A 81 -10.08 28.40 -12.64
N LYS A 82 -9.48 28.58 -13.83
CA LYS A 82 -8.33 29.47 -14.02
C LYS A 82 -8.65 30.94 -13.68
N GLN A 83 -9.85 31.41 -14.01
CA GLN A 83 -10.29 32.76 -13.68
C GLN A 83 -10.53 32.93 -12.18
N ALA A 84 -11.06 31.90 -11.50
CA ALA A 84 -11.33 31.94 -10.07
C ALA A 84 -10.04 31.83 -9.23
N TYR A 85 -9.02 31.15 -9.74
CA TYR A 85 -7.75 30.89 -9.04
C TYR A 85 -6.52 31.23 -9.90
N PRO A 86 -6.29 32.53 -10.21
CA PRO A 86 -5.23 32.94 -11.15
C PRO A 86 -3.80 32.65 -10.67
N ASP A 87 -3.60 32.51 -9.36
CA ASP A 87 -2.29 32.20 -8.74
C ASP A 87 -1.99 30.69 -8.71
N PHE A 88 -2.92 29.85 -9.19
CA PHE A 88 -2.78 28.40 -9.22
C PHE A 88 -2.70 27.85 -10.64
N ASN A 89 -1.90 26.82 -10.84
CA ASN A 89 -1.89 26.03 -12.06
C ASN A 89 -2.85 24.84 -11.92
N VAL A 90 -3.70 24.63 -12.91
CA VAL A 90 -4.52 23.42 -12.97
C VAL A 90 -3.65 22.28 -13.44
N THR A 91 -3.56 21.22 -12.63
CA THR A 91 -2.67 20.07 -12.85
C THR A 91 -3.41 18.82 -13.30
N GLN A 92 -4.69 18.68 -12.91
CA GLN A 92 -5.44 17.46 -13.17
C GLN A 92 -6.93 17.76 -13.27
N PHE A 93 -7.62 17.00 -14.11
CA PHE A 93 -9.08 16.92 -14.19
C PHE A 93 -9.53 15.49 -13.81
N VAL A 94 -10.54 15.38 -12.97
CA VAL A 94 -11.18 14.13 -12.58
C VAL A 94 -12.68 14.25 -12.88
N PRO A 95 -13.19 13.49 -13.87
CA PRO A 95 -14.62 13.52 -14.18
C PRO A 95 -15.45 12.96 -13.02
N ALA A 96 -16.69 13.40 -12.93
CA ALA A 96 -17.66 12.90 -11.96
C ALA A 96 -17.92 11.41 -12.17
N LYS A 97 -17.87 10.62 -11.08
CA LYS A 97 -18.18 9.17 -11.12
C LYS A 97 -19.69 8.91 -11.42
N THR A 98 -20.57 9.82 -10.99
CA THR A 98 -22.03 9.73 -11.15
C THR A 98 -22.60 11.09 -11.51
N ALA A 99 -23.80 11.13 -12.08
CA ALA A 99 -24.43 12.37 -12.56
C ALA A 99 -24.74 13.41 -11.47
N ASP A 100 -24.83 12.98 -10.22
CA ASP A 100 -25.12 13.82 -9.05
C ASP A 100 -23.88 14.35 -8.33
N ILE A 101 -22.68 14.12 -8.90
CA ILE A 101 -21.40 14.58 -8.34
C ILE A 101 -20.75 15.63 -9.25
N ALA A 102 -20.04 16.58 -8.64
CA ALA A 102 -19.29 17.62 -9.32
C ALA A 102 -18.01 17.04 -9.99
N ASN A 103 -17.62 17.63 -11.12
CA ASN A 103 -16.28 17.45 -11.67
C ASN A 103 -15.24 18.07 -10.74
N ARG A 104 -14.05 17.51 -10.70
CA ARG A 104 -12.98 17.98 -9.82
C ARG A 104 -11.76 18.39 -10.62
N PHE A 105 -11.19 19.53 -10.28
CA PHE A 105 -9.92 20.03 -10.82
C PHE A 105 -8.91 20.16 -9.69
N SER A 106 -7.79 19.47 -9.79
CA SER A 106 -6.65 19.70 -8.88
C SER A 106 -5.88 20.92 -9.34
N ILE A 107 -5.63 21.82 -8.40
CA ILE A 107 -4.85 23.04 -8.64
C ILE A 107 -3.71 23.12 -7.66
N GLN A 108 -2.56 23.65 -8.09
CA GLN A 108 -1.37 23.79 -7.27
C GLN A 108 -0.71 25.15 -7.49
N ASN A 109 -0.30 25.81 -6.40
CA ASN A 109 0.47 27.04 -6.46
C ASN A 109 1.99 26.77 -6.43
N GLN A 110 2.79 27.82 -6.58
CA GLN A 110 4.25 27.74 -6.53
C GLN A 110 4.80 27.39 -5.15
N GLU A 111 4.03 27.60 -4.09
CA GLU A 111 4.39 27.28 -2.70
C GLU A 111 4.11 25.81 -2.35
N GLY A 112 3.51 25.05 -3.27
CA GLY A 112 3.19 23.63 -3.08
C GLY A 112 1.81 23.37 -2.45
N SER A 113 1.00 24.40 -2.17
CA SER A 113 -0.39 24.23 -1.74
C SER A 113 -1.21 23.58 -2.84
N SER A 114 -1.94 22.53 -2.53
CA SER A 114 -2.78 21.78 -3.48
C SER A 114 -4.23 21.78 -3.02
N LEU A 115 -5.12 22.24 -3.91
CA LEU A 115 -6.56 22.28 -3.68
C LEU A 115 -7.28 21.46 -4.73
N ILE A 116 -8.45 20.94 -4.37
CA ILE A 116 -9.42 20.34 -5.29
C ILE A 116 -10.57 21.33 -5.45
N VAL A 117 -10.80 21.80 -6.66
CA VAL A 117 -11.91 22.68 -7.01
C VAL A 117 -13.03 21.82 -7.56
N ALA A 118 -14.19 21.84 -6.92
CA ALA A 118 -15.39 21.19 -7.40
C ALA A 118 -16.16 22.13 -8.35
N VAL A 119 -16.47 21.64 -9.54
CA VAL A 119 -17.19 22.40 -10.57
C VAL A 119 -18.46 21.65 -10.96
N ASN A 120 -19.59 22.32 -10.96
CA ASN A 120 -20.83 21.75 -11.40
C ASN A 120 -20.78 21.49 -12.93
N PRO A 121 -20.85 20.25 -13.39
CA PRO A 121 -20.68 19.92 -14.80
C PRO A 121 -21.81 20.49 -15.70
N TYR A 122 -22.95 20.84 -15.14
CA TYR A 122 -24.13 21.33 -15.89
C TYR A 122 -24.15 22.86 -16.02
N THR A 123 -23.60 23.57 -15.03
CA THR A 123 -23.63 25.05 -15.03
C THR A 123 -22.23 25.66 -15.28
N GLY A 124 -21.16 24.89 -15.15
CA GLY A 124 -19.78 25.36 -15.23
C GLY A 124 -19.33 26.17 -14.01
N ASN A 125 -20.17 26.33 -12.99
CA ASN A 125 -19.86 27.14 -11.82
C ASN A 125 -19.01 26.39 -10.80
N VAL A 126 -18.06 27.08 -10.18
CA VAL A 126 -17.32 26.56 -9.01
C VAL A 126 -18.28 26.41 -7.83
N GLN A 127 -18.36 25.22 -7.26
CA GLN A 127 -19.17 24.89 -6.08
C GLN A 127 -18.41 25.18 -4.77
N GLY A 128 -17.11 25.00 -4.78
CA GLY A 128 -16.22 25.20 -3.65
C GLY A 128 -14.89 24.53 -3.84
N THR A 129 -14.08 24.58 -2.78
CA THR A 129 -12.75 23.96 -2.74
C THR A 129 -12.62 23.02 -1.56
N ILE A 130 -11.77 22.01 -1.75
CA ILE A 130 -11.35 21.07 -0.72
C ILE A 130 -9.83 21.18 -0.63
N ASP A 131 -9.34 21.51 0.57
CA ASP A 131 -7.89 21.45 0.83
C ASP A 131 -7.48 19.97 0.98
N ARG A 132 -6.52 19.53 0.18
CA ARG A 132 -6.00 18.15 0.29
C ARG A 132 -5.38 17.89 1.66
N GLY A 133 -4.77 18.90 2.28
CA GLY A 133 -4.21 18.80 3.62
C GLY A 133 -5.24 18.48 4.71
N ASP A 134 -6.53 18.79 4.46
CA ASP A 134 -7.64 18.52 5.37
C ASP A 134 -8.30 17.15 5.12
N SER A 135 -7.87 16.39 4.13
CA SER A 135 -8.43 15.08 3.82
C SER A 135 -8.19 14.08 4.95
N ILE A 136 -9.27 13.38 5.36
CA ILE A 136 -9.17 12.29 6.35
C ILE A 136 -8.37 11.13 5.76
N TYR A 137 -8.52 10.86 4.46
CA TYR A 137 -7.72 9.85 3.78
C TYR A 137 -6.23 10.16 3.87
N GLU A 138 -5.81 11.38 3.52
CA GLU A 138 -4.40 11.80 3.58
C GLU A 138 -3.82 11.68 5.00
N LEU A 139 -4.59 12.08 6.01
CA LEU A 139 -4.18 11.93 7.41
C LEU A 139 -4.01 10.45 7.78
N MET A 140 -5.00 9.60 7.44
CA MET A 140 -4.94 8.17 7.75
C MET A 140 -3.81 7.49 6.97
N ASN A 141 -3.63 7.82 5.70
CA ASN A 141 -2.55 7.32 4.86
C ASN A 141 -1.17 7.73 5.41
N SER A 142 -1.01 8.98 5.83
CA SER A 142 0.23 9.46 6.46
C SER A 142 0.53 8.77 7.81
N ILE A 143 -0.49 8.45 8.60
CA ILE A 143 -0.31 7.64 9.82
C ILE A 143 0.05 6.20 9.43
N HIS A 144 -0.67 5.61 8.47
CA HIS A 144 -0.52 4.23 8.03
C HIS A 144 0.86 3.96 7.40
N GLY A 145 1.33 4.86 6.53
CA GLY A 145 2.57 4.69 5.78
C GLY A 145 3.82 5.28 6.45
N THR A 146 3.69 6.37 7.21
CA THR A 146 4.86 7.13 7.70
C THR A 146 4.77 7.57 9.16
N LEU A 147 3.75 7.19 9.92
CA LEU A 147 3.55 7.62 11.33
C LEU A 147 3.58 9.14 11.51
N LEU A 148 3.29 9.93 10.48
CA LEU A 148 3.44 11.40 10.43
C LEU A 148 4.88 11.91 10.64
N ILE A 149 5.89 11.05 10.56
CA ILE A 149 7.31 11.39 10.78
C ILE A 149 8.20 11.05 9.58
N GLY A 150 7.59 10.97 8.38
CA GLY A 150 8.28 10.78 7.11
C GLY A 150 9.10 9.49 7.03
N ASP A 151 10.30 9.56 6.45
CA ASP A 151 11.15 8.40 6.20
C ASP A 151 11.43 7.53 7.44
N LEU A 152 11.55 8.14 8.62
CA LEU A 152 11.77 7.38 9.85
C LEU A 152 10.55 6.50 10.17
N GLY A 153 9.36 7.03 10.00
CA GLY A 153 8.11 6.30 10.19
C GLY A 153 7.96 5.15 9.19
N ASP A 154 8.21 5.42 7.91
CA ASP A 154 8.25 4.38 6.87
C ASP A 154 9.22 3.23 7.23
N ARG A 155 10.45 3.55 7.68
CA ARG A 155 11.40 2.50 8.13
C ARG A 155 10.89 1.69 9.32
N LEU A 156 10.22 2.33 10.28
CA LEU A 156 9.65 1.64 11.44
C LEU A 156 8.50 0.72 11.04
N ILE A 157 7.64 1.14 10.13
CA ILE A 157 6.55 0.33 9.58
C ILE A 157 7.10 -0.83 8.77
N GLU A 158 8.10 -0.59 7.91
CA GLU A 158 8.78 -1.66 7.15
C GLU A 158 9.41 -2.71 8.07
N ILE A 159 10.06 -2.29 9.18
CA ILE A 159 10.55 -3.20 10.21
C ILE A 159 9.40 -3.98 10.84
N ALA A 160 8.31 -3.31 11.20
CA ALA A 160 7.16 -3.96 11.84
C ALA A 160 6.50 -4.99 10.90
N ALA A 161 6.33 -4.67 9.62
CA ALA A 161 5.78 -5.59 8.63
C ALA A 161 6.72 -6.80 8.39
N SER A 162 8.02 -6.56 8.29
CA SER A 162 9.03 -7.61 8.15
C SER A 162 9.05 -8.56 9.37
N LEU A 163 8.98 -8.01 10.58
CA LEU A 163 8.86 -8.80 11.82
C LEU A 163 7.48 -9.47 11.92
N GLY A 164 6.44 -8.89 11.33
CA GLY A 164 5.10 -9.50 11.16
C GLY A 164 5.18 -10.80 10.37
N ILE A 165 5.98 -10.86 9.31
CA ILE A 165 6.23 -12.10 8.55
C ILE A 165 6.96 -13.14 9.43
N LEU A 166 7.94 -12.71 10.23
CA LEU A 166 8.59 -13.60 11.20
C LEU A 166 7.59 -14.12 12.24
N LEU A 167 6.69 -13.26 12.73
CA LEU A 167 5.60 -13.66 13.65
C LEU A 167 4.68 -14.69 13.00
N LEU A 168 4.35 -14.52 11.74
CA LEU A 168 3.51 -15.44 11.00
C LEU A 168 4.16 -16.81 10.88
N VAL A 169 5.42 -16.88 10.44
CA VAL A 169 6.18 -18.13 10.31
C VAL A 169 6.34 -18.83 11.67
N SER A 170 6.74 -18.08 12.70
CA SER A 170 6.90 -18.62 14.05
C SER A 170 5.56 -19.01 14.68
N GLY A 171 4.50 -18.24 14.43
CA GLY A 171 3.14 -18.51 14.88
C GLY A 171 2.56 -19.79 14.30
N LEU A 172 2.70 -19.99 12.99
CA LEU A 172 2.32 -21.25 12.33
C LEU A 172 3.07 -22.43 12.91
N TYR A 173 4.38 -22.30 13.14
CA TYR A 173 5.16 -23.33 13.80
C TYR A 173 4.62 -23.63 15.20
N LEU A 174 4.22 -22.65 15.99
CA LEU A 174 3.64 -22.84 17.33
C LEU A 174 2.22 -23.40 17.32
N TRP A 175 1.43 -23.08 16.29
CA TRP A 175 0.03 -23.49 16.13
C TRP A 175 -0.13 -24.95 15.76
N VAL A 176 0.78 -25.52 14.95
CA VAL A 176 0.73 -26.94 14.54
C VAL A 176 0.78 -27.85 15.77
N PRO A 177 -0.22 -28.73 15.94
CA PRO A 177 -0.31 -29.60 17.12
C PRO A 177 0.78 -30.69 17.13
N ARG A 178 1.40 -30.89 18.32
CA ARG A 178 2.48 -31.87 18.54
C ARG A 178 2.14 -32.93 19.54
N ASP A 179 1.13 -32.69 20.37
CA ASP A 179 0.65 -33.57 21.41
C ASP A 179 -0.88 -33.54 21.54
N ASN A 180 -1.44 -34.39 22.38
CA ASN A 180 -2.89 -34.47 22.58
C ASN A 180 -3.43 -33.16 23.20
N ALA A 181 -2.68 -32.48 24.04
CA ALA A 181 -3.10 -31.23 24.68
C ALA A 181 -3.19 -30.09 23.66
N SER A 182 -2.25 -29.99 22.70
CA SER A 182 -2.30 -29.01 21.62
C SER A 182 -3.39 -29.34 20.59
N ARG A 183 -3.64 -30.63 20.28
CA ARG A 183 -4.75 -31.06 19.41
C ARG A 183 -6.12 -30.67 19.95
N ALA A 184 -6.32 -30.67 21.27
CA ALA A 184 -7.61 -30.34 21.88
C ALA A 184 -8.11 -28.93 21.58
N GLY A 185 -7.21 -27.97 21.29
CA GLY A 185 -7.52 -26.59 20.93
C GLY A 185 -7.25 -26.25 19.45
N PHE A 186 -6.82 -27.20 18.64
CA PHE A 186 -6.57 -26.96 17.21
C PHE A 186 -7.89 -26.85 16.45
N LEU A 187 -8.09 -25.72 15.78
CA LEU A 187 -9.34 -25.35 15.09
C LEU A 187 -10.60 -25.38 15.99
N LYS A 188 -10.42 -25.30 17.32
CA LYS A 188 -11.51 -25.26 18.29
C LYS A 188 -11.31 -24.13 19.28
N ILE A 189 -12.41 -23.46 19.65
CA ILE A 189 -12.44 -22.44 20.69
C ILE A 189 -13.15 -23.03 21.91
N ARG A 190 -12.43 -23.16 23.03
CA ARG A 190 -12.92 -23.77 24.26
C ARG A 190 -13.40 -22.67 25.21
N PHE A 191 -14.69 -22.33 25.14
CA PHE A 191 -15.29 -21.26 25.92
C PHE A 191 -15.31 -21.52 27.42
N ASN A 192 -15.45 -22.78 27.83
CA ASN A 192 -15.67 -23.18 29.25
C ASN A 192 -14.37 -23.51 29.99
N ASN A 193 -13.18 -23.32 29.39
CA ASN A 193 -11.91 -23.72 29.99
C ASN A 193 -11.14 -22.57 30.66
N GLY A 194 -11.83 -21.47 30.94
CA GLY A 194 -11.27 -20.27 31.54
C GLY A 194 -10.58 -19.30 30.56
N PRO A 195 -10.37 -18.04 30.98
CA PRO A 195 -9.97 -16.95 30.10
C PRO A 195 -8.60 -17.17 29.43
N ARG A 196 -7.66 -17.80 30.12
CA ARG A 196 -6.33 -18.09 29.55
C ARG A 196 -6.39 -19.04 28.36
N ILE A 197 -7.21 -20.07 28.43
CA ILE A 197 -7.36 -21.06 27.34
C ILE A 197 -8.17 -20.44 26.21
N LEU A 198 -9.22 -19.69 26.51
CA LEU A 198 -10.02 -18.98 25.53
C LEU A 198 -9.18 -18.00 24.71
N MET A 199 -8.39 -17.13 25.35
CA MET A 199 -7.53 -16.17 24.65
C MET A 199 -6.48 -16.87 23.78
N ARG A 200 -5.90 -17.98 24.29
CA ARG A 200 -4.95 -18.77 23.50
C ARG A 200 -5.60 -19.39 22.28
N ASP A 201 -6.79 -19.97 22.43
CA ASP A 201 -7.47 -20.64 21.32
C ASP A 201 -7.93 -19.62 20.26
N LEU A 202 -8.41 -18.44 20.68
CA LEU A 202 -8.72 -17.33 19.77
C LEU A 202 -7.47 -16.86 19.02
N HIS A 203 -6.41 -16.48 19.74
CA HIS A 203 -5.17 -16.00 19.13
C HIS A 203 -4.57 -17.01 18.16
N ALA A 204 -4.42 -18.27 18.60
CA ALA A 204 -3.75 -19.29 17.82
C ALA A 204 -4.56 -19.71 16.59
N ASN A 205 -5.87 -19.88 16.72
CA ASN A 205 -6.71 -20.32 15.61
C ASN A 205 -6.97 -19.18 14.61
N LEU A 206 -7.24 -17.96 15.06
CA LEU A 206 -7.36 -16.82 14.15
C LEU A 206 -6.03 -16.56 13.42
N GLY A 207 -4.91 -16.52 14.17
CA GLY A 207 -3.59 -16.32 13.58
C GLY A 207 -3.20 -17.41 12.59
N GLY A 208 -3.51 -18.69 12.89
CA GLY A 208 -3.25 -19.81 12.02
C GLY A 208 -4.12 -19.81 10.75
N VAL A 209 -5.43 -19.64 10.90
CA VAL A 209 -6.38 -19.66 9.78
C VAL A 209 -6.19 -18.45 8.86
N LEU A 210 -5.99 -17.26 9.44
CA LEU A 210 -5.81 -16.03 8.67
C LEU A 210 -4.36 -15.78 8.23
N SER A 211 -3.46 -16.72 8.45
CA SER A 211 -2.03 -16.54 8.14
C SER A 211 -1.75 -16.17 6.68
N ILE A 212 -2.46 -16.78 5.73
CA ILE A 212 -2.30 -16.49 4.28
C ILE A 212 -2.81 -15.08 3.97
N VAL A 213 -3.95 -14.69 4.56
CA VAL A 213 -4.53 -13.35 4.40
C VAL A 213 -3.59 -12.31 5.00
N LEU A 214 -3.09 -12.54 6.21
CA LEU A 214 -2.14 -11.64 6.85
C LEU A 214 -0.83 -11.51 6.04
N LEU A 215 -0.32 -12.62 5.49
CA LEU A 215 0.85 -12.58 4.61
C LEU A 215 0.59 -11.72 3.37
N PHE A 216 -0.58 -11.88 2.77
CA PHE A 216 -1.00 -11.06 1.63
C PHE A 216 -1.00 -9.57 1.97
N PHE A 217 -1.62 -9.15 3.09
CA PHE A 217 -1.63 -7.76 3.54
C PHE A 217 -0.22 -7.22 3.84
N LEU A 218 0.65 -8.04 4.45
CA LEU A 218 2.04 -7.64 4.74
C LEU A 218 2.85 -7.43 3.45
N ILE A 219 2.74 -8.33 2.47
CA ILE A 219 3.48 -8.24 1.21
C ILE A 219 2.97 -7.09 0.35
N SER A 220 1.64 -6.93 0.19
CA SER A 220 1.07 -5.84 -0.57
C SER A 220 1.36 -4.47 0.06
N GLY A 221 1.31 -4.36 1.41
CA GLY A 221 1.70 -3.15 2.12
C GLY A 221 3.20 -2.84 2.03
N LEU A 222 4.08 -3.84 2.09
CA LEU A 222 5.53 -3.65 1.93
C LEU A 222 5.92 -3.09 0.55
N SER A 223 5.08 -3.20 -0.47
CA SER A 223 5.34 -2.68 -1.81
C SER A 223 5.55 -1.17 -1.83
N TRP A 224 4.97 -0.47 -0.89
CA TRP A 224 5.08 0.97 -0.72
C TRP A 224 6.22 1.39 0.20
N ALA A 225 6.87 0.43 0.89
CA ALA A 225 8.00 0.72 1.76
C ALA A 225 9.22 1.18 0.96
N GLY A 226 9.93 2.17 1.48
CA GLY A 226 10.99 2.83 0.75
C GLY A 226 12.25 1.97 0.51
N ILE A 227 12.50 0.88 1.25
CA ILE A 227 13.62 -0.03 0.97
C ILE A 227 13.13 -1.27 0.23
N TRP A 228 12.22 -2.03 0.80
CA TRP A 228 11.74 -3.27 0.17
C TRP A 228 10.93 -2.97 -1.11
N GLY A 229 9.94 -2.10 -1.02
CA GLY A 229 9.11 -1.71 -2.15
C GLY A 229 9.91 -0.97 -3.22
N ALA A 230 10.34 0.25 -2.93
CA ALA A 230 10.92 1.14 -3.93
C ALA A 230 12.27 0.65 -4.47
N LYS A 231 13.20 0.21 -3.60
CA LYS A 231 14.58 -0.11 -4.02
C LYS A 231 14.78 -1.56 -4.43
N MET A 232 14.09 -2.53 -3.80
CA MET A 232 14.30 -3.93 -4.10
C MET A 232 13.32 -4.50 -5.12
N VAL A 233 12.08 -4.01 -5.15
CA VAL A 233 11.03 -4.63 -5.96
C VAL A 233 10.58 -3.73 -7.11
N GLN A 234 10.18 -2.50 -6.84
CA GLN A 234 9.65 -1.58 -7.85
C GLN A 234 10.69 -1.26 -8.93
N ALA A 235 11.93 -1.01 -8.53
CA ALA A 235 13.02 -0.70 -9.47
C ALA A 235 13.23 -1.75 -10.57
N TRP A 236 12.93 -3.03 -10.28
CA TRP A 236 13.02 -4.13 -11.25
C TRP A 236 11.75 -4.30 -12.09
N ASN A 237 10.62 -3.76 -11.66
CA ASN A 237 9.32 -3.94 -12.31
C ASN A 237 8.88 -2.73 -13.16
N THR A 238 9.54 -1.60 -13.03
CA THR A 238 9.36 -0.43 -13.92
C THR A 238 9.91 -0.67 -15.32
N PHE A 239 10.89 -1.53 -15.45
CA PHE A 239 11.70 -1.73 -16.63
C PHE A 239 10.97 -2.28 -17.88
N PRO A 240 10.00 -3.20 -17.78
CA PRO A 240 9.34 -3.77 -18.97
C PRO A 240 8.64 -2.73 -19.85
N THR A 241 8.20 -1.61 -19.29
CA THR A 241 7.52 -0.54 -20.02
C THR A 241 8.41 0.12 -21.08
N TYR A 242 9.70 0.27 -20.82
CA TYR A 242 10.63 0.82 -21.81
C TYR A 242 10.81 -0.08 -23.03
N TYR A 243 10.82 -1.39 -22.85
CA TYR A 243 10.93 -2.34 -23.96
C TYR A 243 9.67 -2.36 -24.81
N THR A 244 8.49 -2.18 -24.21
CA THR A 244 7.22 -2.10 -24.92
C THR A 244 7.13 -0.83 -25.77
N TRP A 245 7.66 0.29 -25.27
CA TRP A 245 7.63 1.57 -25.98
C TRP A 245 8.71 1.71 -27.07
N GLY A 246 9.71 0.84 -27.09
CA GLY A 246 10.79 0.82 -28.08
C GLY A 246 11.86 1.89 -27.89
N GLU A 247 11.53 3.05 -27.36
CA GLU A 247 12.45 4.16 -27.06
C GLU A 247 12.29 4.62 -25.63
N LYS A 248 13.42 4.87 -24.96
CA LYS A 248 13.41 5.45 -23.60
C LYS A 248 13.10 6.94 -23.72
N PRO A 249 12.07 7.47 -23.02
CA PRO A 249 11.80 8.90 -22.97
C PRO A 249 13.01 9.69 -22.43
N GLU A 250 13.27 10.86 -22.98
CA GLU A 250 14.38 11.74 -22.56
C GLU A 250 13.99 12.63 -21.36
N SER A 251 12.71 12.76 -21.07
CA SER A 251 12.19 13.58 -19.96
C SER A 251 12.80 13.21 -18.62
N THR A 252 13.08 14.22 -17.81
CA THR A 252 13.47 14.08 -16.40
C THR A 252 12.25 13.92 -15.48
N LEU A 253 11.04 14.23 -15.97
CA LEU A 253 9.78 14.05 -15.25
C LEU A 253 9.39 12.57 -15.24
N THR A 254 9.13 12.03 -14.07
CA THR A 254 8.63 10.66 -13.91
C THR A 254 7.13 10.65 -13.66
N HIS A 255 6.49 9.49 -13.81
CA HIS A 255 5.06 9.36 -13.50
C HIS A 255 4.77 9.68 -12.04
N LYS A 256 5.69 9.39 -11.12
CA LYS A 256 5.55 9.75 -9.70
C LYS A 256 5.39 11.27 -9.50
N ASP A 257 6.00 12.09 -10.33
CA ASP A 257 5.91 13.55 -10.26
C ASP A 257 4.54 14.09 -10.68
N LEU A 258 3.67 13.23 -11.23
CA LEU A 258 2.26 13.55 -11.52
C LEU A 258 1.35 13.37 -10.30
N ASN A 259 1.75 12.59 -9.30
CA ASN A 259 0.98 12.37 -8.08
C ASN A 259 0.83 13.68 -7.27
N HIS A 260 -0.24 13.79 -6.51
CA HIS A 260 -0.54 14.93 -5.64
C HIS A 260 -0.55 14.50 -4.16
N GLY A 261 0.29 15.15 -3.35
CA GLY A 261 0.38 14.87 -1.92
C GLY A 261 0.88 13.45 -1.62
N ALA A 262 0.24 12.77 -0.68
CA ALA A 262 0.51 11.36 -0.36
C ALA A 262 -0.34 10.39 -1.20
N SER A 263 -1.21 10.90 -2.08
CA SER A 263 -2.06 10.08 -2.94
C SER A 263 -1.24 9.49 -4.09
N GLU A 264 -1.30 8.18 -4.26
CA GLU A 264 -0.64 7.46 -5.33
C GLU A 264 -1.60 7.29 -6.50
N GLU A 265 -1.64 8.29 -7.35
CA GLU A 265 -2.59 8.40 -8.46
C GLU A 265 -2.11 7.67 -9.73
N MET A 266 -0.79 7.46 -9.84
CA MET A 266 -0.18 6.75 -10.97
C MET A 266 0.07 5.28 -10.62
N PRO A 267 0.00 4.36 -11.60
CA PRO A 267 0.27 2.94 -11.35
C PRO A 267 1.68 2.73 -10.76
N TRP A 268 1.77 1.96 -9.68
CA TRP A 268 3.01 1.67 -8.96
C TRP A 268 4.18 1.24 -9.87
N ASN A 269 3.91 0.42 -10.89
CA ASN A 269 4.93 -0.05 -11.82
C ASN A 269 5.39 1.00 -12.83
N LEU A 270 4.69 2.13 -12.96
CA LEU A 270 5.04 3.24 -13.83
C LEU A 270 5.71 4.41 -13.09
N GLU A 271 5.57 4.50 -11.77
CA GLU A 271 6.03 5.67 -11.00
C GLU A 271 7.47 6.09 -11.29
N LEU A 272 8.38 5.12 -11.45
CA LEU A 272 9.81 5.37 -11.73
C LEU A 272 10.10 5.57 -13.23
N ALA A 273 9.12 5.37 -14.11
CA ALA A 273 9.28 5.55 -15.54
C ALA A 273 9.19 7.03 -15.90
N ALA A 274 10.04 7.50 -16.81
CA ALA A 274 9.97 8.85 -17.35
C ALA A 274 8.69 9.03 -18.17
N VAL A 275 8.08 10.22 -18.09
CA VAL A 275 6.93 10.62 -18.91
C VAL A 275 7.47 11.00 -20.31
N PRO A 276 6.79 10.65 -21.42
CA PRO A 276 7.21 11.10 -22.76
C PRO A 276 7.07 12.62 -22.91
N GLU A 277 7.70 13.17 -23.93
CA GLU A 277 7.65 14.59 -24.26
C GLU A 277 6.88 14.82 -25.56
N SER A 278 6.11 15.90 -25.61
CA SER A 278 5.58 16.44 -26.83
C SER A 278 6.73 16.97 -27.70
N LYS A 279 6.71 16.68 -28.98
CA LYS A 279 7.69 17.23 -29.89
C LYS A 279 7.36 18.70 -30.14
N ASP A 280 8.40 19.53 -30.19
CA ASP A 280 8.25 20.94 -30.52
C ASP A 280 7.35 21.16 -31.73
N LYS A 281 6.68 22.34 -31.77
CA LYS A 281 5.94 22.84 -32.94
C LYS A 281 6.64 22.41 -34.22
N PRO A 282 5.97 21.82 -35.21
CA PRO A 282 6.62 21.35 -36.40
C PRO A 282 7.40 22.50 -37.01
N ALA A 283 8.73 22.46 -36.93
CA ALA A 283 9.58 23.27 -37.75
C ALA A 283 9.22 22.90 -39.19
N HIS A 284 8.92 23.90 -40.01
CA HIS A 284 8.50 23.75 -41.39
C HIS A 284 9.50 22.89 -42.19
N ASP A 285 9.33 21.59 -42.19
CA ASP A 285 10.06 20.67 -43.05
C ASP A 285 9.15 20.30 -44.22
N HIS A 286 9.44 20.93 -45.38
CA HIS A 286 8.63 20.88 -46.61
C HIS A 286 8.65 19.53 -47.34
N ALA A 287 9.10 18.43 -46.74
CA ALA A 287 9.40 17.19 -47.43
C ALA A 287 8.33 16.09 -47.45
N ASN A 288 7.23 16.15 -46.64
CA ASN A 288 6.19 15.10 -46.60
C ASN A 288 4.75 15.65 -46.58
N MET A 289 4.35 16.28 -47.70
CA MET A 289 3.12 17.07 -47.82
C MET A 289 1.86 16.28 -48.21
N LYS A 290 1.66 15.02 -47.92
CA LYS A 290 0.44 14.32 -48.40
C LYS A 290 -0.48 13.70 -47.35
N GLU A 291 -0.05 13.52 -46.10
CA GLU A 291 -0.92 13.01 -45.05
C GLU A 291 -1.20 14.01 -43.91
N GLU A 292 -0.50 15.15 -43.85
CA GLU A 292 -0.63 16.18 -42.81
C GLU A 292 -1.65 17.29 -43.09
N MET A 293 -2.30 17.31 -44.25
CA MET A 293 -3.23 18.41 -44.61
C MET A 293 -4.56 18.45 -43.87
N ALA A 294 -4.87 17.51 -42.97
CA ALA A 294 -6.08 17.55 -42.17
C ALA A 294 -5.94 18.24 -40.79
N TYR A 295 -4.72 18.57 -40.36
CA TYR A 295 -4.44 19.12 -39.04
C TYR A 295 -3.61 20.42 -39.00
N ALA A 296 -3.48 21.11 -40.11
CA ALA A 296 -2.78 22.42 -40.20
C ALA A 296 -3.72 23.57 -39.77
N GLY A 297 -4.07 23.61 -38.50
CA GLY A 297 -4.93 24.67 -37.94
C GLY A 297 -4.75 24.89 -36.45
N SER A 298 -3.91 25.82 -36.12
CA SER A 298 -3.61 26.49 -34.86
C SER A 298 -2.31 26.06 -34.18
N HIS A 299 -1.50 27.06 -33.85
CA HIS A 299 -0.25 26.95 -33.10
C HIS A 299 -0.50 26.80 -31.59
N ASP A 300 -1.76 26.59 -31.16
CA ASP A 300 -2.18 26.47 -29.77
C ASP A 300 -2.29 25.01 -29.38
N ALA A 301 -2.06 24.72 -28.11
CA ALA A 301 -2.29 23.38 -27.53
C ALA A 301 -3.75 22.95 -27.75
N LEU A 302 -3.96 21.65 -27.97
CA LEU A 302 -5.31 21.09 -28.10
C LEU A 302 -6.15 21.35 -26.87
N SER A 303 -7.45 21.47 -27.08
CA SER A 303 -8.41 21.60 -25.99
C SER A 303 -8.43 20.32 -25.15
N ILE A 304 -8.70 20.47 -23.85
CA ILE A 304 -8.94 19.33 -22.97
C ILE A 304 -10.11 18.46 -23.46
N ASP A 305 -11.13 19.05 -24.10
CA ASP A 305 -12.28 18.32 -24.66
C ASP A 305 -11.86 17.38 -25.80
N ASP A 306 -10.88 17.80 -26.65
CA ASP A 306 -10.35 16.95 -27.71
C ASP A 306 -9.63 15.71 -27.15
N ILE A 307 -8.90 15.87 -26.04
CA ILE A 307 -8.23 14.78 -25.35
C ILE A 307 -9.23 13.85 -24.66
N ILE A 308 -10.26 14.41 -24.04
CA ILE A 308 -11.35 13.61 -23.43
C ILE A 308 -12.02 12.74 -24.51
N LEU A 309 -12.36 13.32 -25.66
CA LEU A 309 -12.94 12.56 -26.77
C LEU A 309 -12.02 11.41 -27.22
N LYS A 310 -10.71 11.66 -27.32
CA LYS A 310 -9.73 10.62 -27.66
C LYS A 310 -9.64 9.53 -26.58
N ALA A 311 -9.70 9.91 -25.30
CA ALA A 311 -9.72 8.95 -24.18
C ALA A 311 -10.97 8.07 -24.24
N GLU A 312 -12.15 8.65 -24.49
CA GLU A 312 -13.40 7.92 -24.67
C GLU A 312 -13.34 6.94 -25.86
N MET A 313 -12.76 7.38 -26.99
CA MET A 313 -12.54 6.50 -28.16
C MET A 313 -11.59 5.34 -27.86
N LEU A 314 -10.67 5.48 -26.92
CA LEU A 314 -9.80 4.41 -26.41
C LEU A 314 -10.48 3.51 -25.37
N GLY A 315 -11.71 3.86 -24.94
CA GLY A 315 -12.49 3.08 -24.01
C GLY A 315 -12.28 3.42 -22.52
N PHE A 316 -11.71 4.57 -22.20
CA PHE A 316 -11.66 5.04 -20.82
C PHE A 316 -13.06 5.37 -20.31
N THR A 317 -13.41 4.87 -19.12
CA THR A 317 -14.71 5.12 -18.46
C THR A 317 -14.57 5.83 -17.14
N GLY A 318 -13.58 5.46 -16.33
CA GLY A 318 -13.15 6.16 -15.12
C GLY A 318 -11.67 6.47 -15.24
N TYR A 319 -11.28 7.73 -15.08
CA TYR A 319 -9.89 8.13 -15.30
C TYR A 319 -9.56 9.44 -14.58
N LYS A 320 -8.28 9.73 -14.46
CA LYS A 320 -7.72 11.04 -14.17
C LYS A 320 -7.00 11.56 -15.41
N LEU A 321 -7.19 12.83 -15.75
CA LEU A 321 -6.51 13.49 -16.85
C LEU A 321 -5.55 14.54 -16.29
N PHE A 322 -4.28 14.32 -16.46
CA PHE A 322 -3.21 15.25 -16.05
C PHE A 322 -2.89 16.20 -17.21
N LEU A 323 -2.82 17.49 -16.90
CA LEU A 323 -2.57 18.53 -17.88
C LEU A 323 -1.06 18.72 -18.11
N PRO A 324 -0.62 19.15 -19.30
CA PRO A 324 0.77 19.51 -19.56
C PRO A 324 1.24 20.61 -18.62
N ARG A 325 2.46 20.44 -18.06
CA ARG A 325 3.07 21.41 -17.11
C ARG A 325 4.15 22.28 -17.76
N SER A 326 4.47 22.05 -19.04
CA SER A 326 5.51 22.76 -19.80
C SER A 326 5.20 22.73 -21.30
N GLU A 327 5.98 23.45 -22.10
CA GLU A 327 5.86 23.42 -23.57
C GLU A 327 6.14 22.03 -24.16
N THR A 328 6.98 21.21 -23.54
CA THR A 328 7.23 19.82 -23.94
C THR A 328 6.35 18.82 -23.15
N GLY A 329 5.46 19.31 -22.29
CA GLY A 329 4.56 18.48 -21.51
C GLY A 329 3.59 17.70 -22.38
N VAL A 330 2.97 16.67 -21.80
CA VAL A 330 1.96 15.83 -22.45
C VAL A 330 0.67 15.81 -21.64
N TYR A 331 -0.46 15.59 -22.32
CA TYR A 331 -1.65 15.14 -21.62
C TYR A 331 -1.48 13.66 -21.24
N THR A 332 -1.74 13.34 -19.98
CA THR A 332 -1.73 11.96 -19.48
C THR A 332 -3.11 11.57 -19.01
N VAL A 333 -3.68 10.52 -19.58
CA VAL A 333 -4.95 9.93 -19.13
C VAL A 333 -4.63 8.61 -18.47
N ALA A 334 -4.96 8.47 -17.21
CA ALA A 334 -4.71 7.28 -16.42
C ALA A 334 -6.01 6.73 -15.80
N ALA A 335 -6.31 5.48 -16.08
CA ALA A 335 -7.31 4.68 -15.38
C ALA A 335 -6.55 3.65 -14.55
N ASN A 336 -6.59 3.80 -13.23
CA ASN A 336 -5.76 3.03 -12.31
C ASN A 336 -6.62 2.41 -11.21
N SER A 337 -6.63 1.09 -11.15
CA SER A 337 -7.35 0.36 -10.10
C SER A 337 -6.75 0.58 -8.71
N MET A 338 -5.44 0.83 -8.61
CA MET A 338 -4.79 1.17 -7.34
C MET A 338 -5.11 2.60 -6.88
N GLY A 339 -5.47 3.50 -7.80
CA GLY A 339 -5.90 4.87 -7.52
C GLY A 339 -7.41 5.03 -7.38
N GLY A 340 -8.18 3.93 -7.36
CA GLY A 340 -9.63 3.95 -7.18
C GLY A 340 -10.43 4.50 -8.37
N ASP A 341 -9.82 4.63 -9.58
CA ASP A 341 -10.50 5.13 -10.78
C ASP A 341 -11.43 4.07 -11.36
N ILE A 342 -10.98 2.83 -11.33
CA ILE A 342 -11.68 1.64 -11.83
C ILE A 342 -11.52 0.49 -10.85
N SER A 343 -12.43 -0.48 -10.87
CA SER A 343 -12.41 -1.63 -9.95
C SER A 343 -11.76 -2.90 -10.53
N ASP A 344 -11.61 -3.00 -11.86
CA ASP A 344 -11.00 -4.16 -12.52
C ASP A 344 -9.56 -3.84 -12.96
N PRO A 345 -8.52 -4.41 -12.31
CA PRO A 345 -7.13 -4.14 -12.66
C PRO A 345 -6.76 -4.50 -14.11
N ARG A 346 -7.54 -5.38 -14.76
CA ARG A 346 -7.32 -5.75 -16.16
C ARG A 346 -7.64 -4.62 -17.14
N GLN A 347 -8.29 -3.58 -16.66
CA GLN A 347 -8.61 -2.35 -17.40
C GLN A 347 -7.62 -1.22 -17.10
N ASP A 348 -6.61 -1.45 -16.26
CA ASP A 348 -5.54 -0.47 -16.01
C ASP A 348 -4.93 -0.03 -17.34
N ARG A 349 -4.90 1.29 -17.53
CA ARG A 349 -4.35 1.91 -18.73
C ARG A 349 -3.83 3.30 -18.43
N THR A 350 -2.66 3.62 -19.00
CA THR A 350 -2.06 4.96 -18.95
C THR A 350 -1.66 5.34 -20.36
N SER A 351 -2.26 6.42 -20.89
CA SER A 351 -2.03 6.90 -22.25
C SER A 351 -1.53 8.34 -22.24
N HIS A 352 -0.50 8.63 -23.02
CA HIS A 352 0.10 9.95 -23.15
C HIS A 352 -0.15 10.49 -24.54
N PHE A 353 -0.66 11.72 -24.60
CA PHE A 353 -0.98 12.40 -25.84
C PHE A 353 -0.11 13.65 -25.98
N ASP A 354 0.43 13.83 -27.18
CA ASP A 354 1.09 15.07 -27.59
C ASP A 354 0.13 16.25 -27.47
N GLN A 355 0.54 17.31 -26.76
CA GLN A 355 -0.36 18.41 -26.44
C GLN A 355 -0.76 19.26 -27.66
N TYR A 356 -0.02 19.20 -28.75
CA TYR A 356 -0.29 20.00 -29.95
C TYR A 356 -1.02 19.21 -31.03
N SER A 357 -0.56 18.01 -31.33
CA SER A 357 -1.14 17.15 -32.38
C SER A 357 -2.21 16.21 -31.86
N GLY A 358 -2.27 15.96 -30.55
CA GLY A 358 -3.12 14.95 -29.92
C GLY A 358 -2.78 13.52 -30.36
N ARG A 359 -1.57 13.32 -30.91
CA ARG A 359 -1.09 11.99 -31.27
C ARG A 359 -0.84 11.18 -30.00
N LEU A 360 -1.25 9.93 -29.99
CA LEU A 360 -0.91 8.99 -28.94
C LEU A 360 0.58 8.67 -29.01
N LEU A 361 1.35 9.12 -28.02
CA LEU A 361 2.79 8.91 -27.92
C LEU A 361 3.14 7.58 -27.30
N VAL A 362 2.46 7.28 -26.19
CA VAL A 362 2.65 6.06 -25.40
C VAL A 362 1.31 5.60 -24.88
N ASP A 363 1.07 4.30 -24.91
CA ASP A 363 -0.13 3.66 -24.42
C ASP A 363 0.28 2.41 -23.64
N VAL A 364 0.18 2.46 -22.33
CA VAL A 364 0.52 1.34 -21.43
C VAL A 364 -0.77 0.73 -20.91
N THR A 365 -0.93 -0.54 -21.19
CA THR A 365 -2.12 -1.31 -20.79
C THR A 365 -1.73 -2.43 -19.82
N TRP A 366 -2.73 -3.03 -19.18
CA TRP A 366 -2.52 -4.24 -18.39
C TRP A 366 -1.70 -5.33 -19.10
N GLN A 367 -1.78 -5.43 -20.44
CA GLN A 367 -1.06 -6.46 -21.21
C GLN A 367 0.46 -6.26 -21.11
N ASP A 368 0.91 -5.01 -21.02
CA ASP A 368 2.31 -4.61 -20.97
C ASP A 368 2.94 -4.84 -19.59
N TYR A 369 2.12 -5.05 -18.56
CA TYR A 369 2.59 -5.28 -17.21
C TYR A 369 3.30 -6.63 -17.10
N SER A 370 4.43 -6.68 -16.39
CA SER A 370 5.06 -7.94 -15.98
C SER A 370 4.10 -8.75 -15.10
N LEU A 371 4.34 -10.05 -14.99
CA LEU A 371 3.53 -10.91 -14.11
C LEU A 371 3.53 -10.40 -12.66
N PHE A 372 4.66 -9.88 -12.20
CA PHE A 372 4.75 -9.32 -10.85
C PHE A 372 4.00 -7.98 -10.74
N ALA A 373 4.11 -7.09 -11.72
CA ALA A 373 3.35 -5.85 -11.76
C ALA A 373 1.82 -6.11 -11.80
N LYS A 374 1.37 -7.13 -12.55
CA LYS A 374 -0.02 -7.61 -12.52
C LYS A 374 -0.45 -8.09 -11.14
N PHE A 375 0.41 -8.87 -10.48
CA PHE A 375 0.16 -9.32 -9.10
C PHE A 375 0.09 -8.15 -8.14
N MET A 376 0.94 -7.14 -8.31
CA MET A 376 0.93 -5.94 -7.47
C MET A 376 -0.32 -5.08 -7.70
N ALA A 377 -0.68 -4.78 -8.94
CA ALA A 377 -1.88 -4.01 -9.26
C ALA A 377 -3.15 -4.66 -8.66
N ALA A 378 -3.33 -5.96 -8.93
CA ALA A 378 -4.46 -6.70 -8.33
C ALA A 378 -4.35 -6.81 -6.80
N GLY A 379 -3.14 -6.99 -6.27
CA GLY A 379 -2.89 -7.11 -4.84
C GLY A 379 -3.16 -5.83 -4.07
N VAL A 380 -2.75 -4.69 -4.61
CA VAL A 380 -3.02 -3.39 -3.98
C VAL A 380 -4.51 -3.08 -4.02
N SER A 381 -5.19 -3.24 -5.16
CA SER A 381 -6.64 -3.01 -5.27
C SER A 381 -7.44 -3.91 -4.32
N LEU A 382 -7.02 -5.19 -4.14
CA LEU A 382 -7.61 -6.09 -3.15
C LEU A 382 -7.34 -5.64 -1.71
N HIS A 383 -6.13 -5.12 -1.43
CA HIS A 383 -5.75 -4.61 -0.12
C HIS A 383 -6.58 -3.38 0.26
N GLN A 384 -6.78 -2.46 -0.68
CA GLN A 384 -7.55 -1.23 -0.49
C GLN A 384 -9.08 -1.47 -0.46
N GLY A 385 -9.56 -2.62 -0.96
CA GLY A 385 -10.98 -2.94 -0.95
C GLY A 385 -11.73 -2.43 -2.19
N ASP A 386 -11.02 -1.98 -3.24
CA ASP A 386 -11.58 -1.27 -4.38
C ASP A 386 -12.15 -2.18 -5.47
N VAL A 387 -11.85 -3.49 -5.40
CA VAL A 387 -12.34 -4.46 -6.39
C VAL A 387 -13.86 -4.65 -6.33
N SER A 388 -14.45 -4.59 -5.14
CA SER A 388 -15.90 -4.71 -4.96
C SER A 388 -16.33 -4.40 -3.52
N VAL A 389 -17.63 -4.14 -3.33
CA VAL A 389 -18.23 -4.00 -1.99
C VAL A 389 -17.98 -5.25 -1.11
N PHE A 390 -18.00 -6.46 -1.71
CA PHE A 390 -17.69 -7.69 -0.98
C PHE A 390 -16.24 -7.71 -0.48
N ASN A 391 -15.29 -7.28 -1.32
CA ASN A 391 -13.88 -7.14 -0.93
C ASN A 391 -13.72 -6.10 0.19
N LYS A 392 -14.37 -4.92 0.08
CA LYS A 392 -14.38 -3.90 1.13
C LYS A 392 -14.87 -4.46 2.48
N VAL A 393 -16.00 -5.15 2.50
CA VAL A 393 -16.57 -5.78 3.72
C VAL A 393 -15.64 -6.85 4.28
N LEU A 394 -15.04 -7.69 3.43
CA LEU A 394 -14.06 -8.69 3.88
C LEU A 394 -12.84 -8.04 4.52
N ASN A 395 -12.33 -6.95 3.96
CA ASN A 395 -11.17 -6.24 4.52
C ASN A 395 -11.49 -5.65 5.89
N VAL A 396 -12.69 -5.12 6.10
CA VAL A 396 -13.15 -4.70 7.45
C VAL A 396 -13.12 -5.89 8.42
N VAL A 397 -13.64 -7.03 8.02
CA VAL A 397 -13.63 -8.25 8.86
C VAL A 397 -12.20 -8.68 9.18
N PHE A 398 -11.27 -8.61 8.22
CA PHE A 398 -9.86 -8.94 8.43
C PHE A 398 -9.18 -7.93 9.36
N CYS A 399 -9.41 -6.63 9.20
CA CYS A 399 -8.91 -5.61 10.13
C CYS A 399 -9.38 -5.86 11.57
N LEU A 400 -10.67 -6.15 11.77
CA LEU A 400 -11.22 -6.51 13.08
C LEU A 400 -10.60 -7.79 13.64
N ALA A 401 -10.35 -8.80 12.81
CA ALA A 401 -9.69 -10.03 13.22
C ALA A 401 -8.23 -9.80 13.62
N PHE A 402 -7.47 -8.94 12.91
CA PHE A 402 -6.10 -8.59 13.26
C PHE A 402 -6.02 -7.78 14.56
N ILE A 403 -6.98 -6.87 14.78
CA ILE A 403 -7.15 -6.18 16.08
C ILE A 403 -7.39 -7.21 17.18
N LEU A 404 -8.28 -8.17 16.96
CA LEU A 404 -8.60 -9.22 17.95
C LEU A 404 -7.40 -10.13 18.23
N ILE A 405 -6.62 -10.52 17.20
CA ILE A 405 -5.37 -11.28 17.38
C ILE A 405 -4.39 -10.47 18.24
N SER A 406 -4.23 -9.19 17.98
CA SER A 406 -3.35 -8.31 18.75
C SER A 406 -3.78 -8.18 20.21
N ILE A 407 -5.05 -7.89 20.44
CA ILE A 407 -5.64 -7.79 21.81
C ILE A 407 -5.49 -9.10 22.57
N THR A 408 -5.82 -10.24 21.95
CA THR A 408 -5.70 -11.56 22.62
C THR A 408 -4.25 -11.88 22.94
N GLY A 409 -3.29 -11.48 22.11
CA GLY A 409 -1.85 -11.57 22.39
C GLY A 409 -1.44 -10.80 23.64
N VAL A 410 -1.88 -9.54 23.77
CA VAL A 410 -1.65 -8.69 24.95
C VAL A 410 -2.30 -9.29 26.20
N VAL A 411 -3.55 -9.70 26.09
CA VAL A 411 -4.29 -10.29 27.22
C VAL A 411 -3.63 -11.59 27.72
N MET A 412 -3.18 -12.46 26.80
CA MET A 412 -2.43 -13.66 27.17
C MET A 412 -1.14 -13.33 27.90
N TRP A 413 -0.39 -12.33 27.42
CA TRP A 413 0.80 -11.86 28.11
C TRP A 413 0.46 -11.32 29.50
N TRP A 414 -0.58 -10.47 29.61
CA TRP A 414 -1.01 -9.88 30.88
C TRP A 414 -1.41 -10.92 31.92
N ILE A 415 -2.19 -11.93 31.55
CA ILE A 415 -2.64 -13.03 32.44
C ILE A 415 -1.44 -13.90 32.88
N ARG A 416 -0.41 -14.04 32.04
CA ARG A 416 0.77 -14.86 32.33
C ARG A 416 1.82 -14.13 33.15
N ARG A 417 1.86 -12.80 33.08
CA ARG A 417 2.86 -11.98 33.73
C ARG A 417 2.90 -12.24 35.25
N PRO A 418 4.11 -12.44 35.86
CA PRO A 418 4.21 -12.62 37.29
C PRO A 418 3.65 -11.40 38.05
N SER A 419 2.72 -11.62 38.97
CA SER A 419 2.16 -10.58 39.81
C SER A 419 3.25 -10.05 40.76
N ARG A 420 3.40 -8.72 40.86
CA ARG A 420 4.35 -8.02 41.74
C ARG A 420 5.83 -8.13 41.37
N SER A 421 6.19 -8.53 40.16
CA SER A 421 7.56 -8.46 39.67
C SER A 421 7.74 -7.38 38.60
N ALA A 422 8.90 -6.73 38.55
CA ALA A 422 9.28 -5.79 37.49
C ALA A 422 9.76 -6.49 36.22
N THR A 423 9.53 -7.81 36.11
CA THR A 423 9.96 -8.59 34.94
C THR A 423 8.92 -8.59 33.85
N LEU A 424 9.37 -8.62 32.58
CA LEU A 424 8.52 -8.69 31.40
C LEU A 424 7.72 -10.00 31.32
N GLY A 425 8.13 -11.04 32.05
CA GLY A 425 7.49 -12.36 32.03
C GLY A 425 7.65 -13.05 30.69
N ALA A 426 8.85 -12.98 30.10
CA ALA A 426 9.14 -13.67 28.85
C ALA A 426 9.00 -15.20 29.00
N PRO A 427 8.78 -15.95 27.91
CA PRO A 427 8.78 -17.40 27.91
C PRO A 427 10.09 -17.96 28.46
N PRO A 428 10.10 -19.14 29.14
CA PRO A 428 11.29 -19.70 29.79
C PRO A 428 12.46 -19.89 28.80
N LYS A 429 13.69 -19.62 29.27
CA LYS A 429 14.89 -20.04 28.55
C LYS A 429 15.04 -21.54 28.69
N PHE A 430 15.28 -22.20 27.58
CA PHE A 430 15.62 -23.62 27.58
C PHE A 430 17.07 -23.76 27.16
N GLN A 431 17.89 -24.41 27.97
CA GLN A 431 19.28 -24.68 27.62
C GLN A 431 19.34 -25.72 26.51
N GLN A 432 20.03 -25.39 25.43
CA GLN A 432 20.20 -26.26 24.29
C GLN A 432 21.67 -26.43 23.96
N ASP A 433 22.10 -27.68 23.82
CA ASP A 433 23.39 -28.02 23.26
C ASP A 433 23.27 -28.08 21.73
N GLY A 434 23.68 -27.01 21.05
CA GLY A 434 23.77 -26.94 19.61
C GLY A 434 22.81 -25.93 18.92
N ILE A 435 23.12 -25.62 17.66
CA ILE A 435 22.39 -24.66 16.82
C ILE A 435 21.25 -25.38 16.07
N TRP A 436 20.06 -24.80 16.13
CA TRP A 436 18.95 -25.23 15.26
C TRP A 436 19.20 -24.75 13.82
N LYS A 437 19.87 -25.59 13.02
CA LYS A 437 20.31 -25.22 11.66
C LYS A 437 19.15 -24.77 10.75
N LEU A 438 18.02 -25.48 10.76
CA LEU A 438 16.87 -25.11 9.93
C LEU A 438 16.31 -23.75 10.34
N GLY A 439 16.16 -23.49 11.64
CA GLY A 439 15.68 -22.18 12.11
C GLY A 439 16.65 -21.05 11.76
N LEU A 440 17.96 -21.29 11.85
CA LEU A 440 18.96 -20.32 11.42
C LEU A 440 18.88 -20.05 9.92
N VAL A 441 18.75 -21.08 9.09
CA VAL A 441 18.60 -20.93 7.63
C VAL A 441 17.33 -20.15 7.31
N THR A 442 16.19 -20.48 7.93
CA THR A 442 14.93 -19.75 7.75
C THR A 442 15.08 -18.28 8.16
N LEU A 443 15.74 -18.00 9.30
CA LEU A 443 15.98 -16.64 9.76
C LEU A 443 16.86 -15.87 8.76
N VAL A 444 17.94 -16.47 8.27
CA VAL A 444 18.83 -15.85 7.28
C VAL A 444 18.07 -15.54 5.98
N ILE A 445 17.26 -16.47 5.49
CA ILE A 445 16.45 -16.25 4.30
C ILE A 445 15.47 -15.08 4.51
N LEU A 446 14.79 -15.03 5.65
CA LEU A 446 13.87 -13.93 5.98
C LEU A 446 14.61 -12.58 6.12
N CYS A 447 15.80 -12.57 6.73
CA CYS A 447 16.61 -11.36 6.85
C CYS A 447 17.10 -10.85 5.49
N LEU A 448 17.42 -11.73 4.55
CA LEU A 448 17.84 -11.35 3.19
C LEU A 448 16.64 -10.91 2.35
N ALA A 449 15.49 -11.58 2.48
CA ALA A 449 14.27 -11.23 1.78
C ALA A 449 13.67 -9.90 2.28
N PHE A 450 13.84 -9.58 3.57
CA PHE A 450 13.30 -8.39 4.23
C PHE A 450 14.41 -7.66 5.00
N PRO A 451 15.25 -6.87 4.33
CA PRO A 451 16.51 -6.37 4.90
C PRO A 451 16.32 -5.45 6.10
N MET A 452 15.25 -4.67 6.17
CA MET A 452 14.98 -3.81 7.34
C MET A 452 14.65 -4.63 8.59
N GLY A 453 13.89 -5.71 8.45
CA GLY A 453 13.67 -6.69 9.53
C GLY A 453 14.95 -7.39 9.93
N GLY A 454 15.77 -7.79 8.95
CA GLY A 454 17.09 -8.38 9.17
C GLY A 454 18.03 -7.46 9.95
N LEU A 455 18.10 -6.19 9.56
CA LEU A 455 18.88 -5.16 10.24
C LEU A 455 18.41 -4.96 11.69
N ALA A 456 17.10 -4.93 11.93
CA ALA A 456 16.52 -4.82 13.26
C ALA A 456 16.93 -6.02 14.14
N ILE A 457 16.85 -7.23 13.62
CA ILE A 457 17.28 -8.45 14.33
C ILE A 457 18.75 -8.39 14.68
N VAL A 458 19.63 -8.03 13.73
CA VAL A 458 21.08 -7.89 13.97
C VAL A 458 21.35 -6.85 15.05
N LYS A 459 20.68 -5.69 15.02
CA LYS A 459 20.80 -4.65 16.06
C LYS A 459 20.36 -5.17 17.43
N VAL A 460 19.24 -5.87 17.50
CA VAL A 460 18.75 -6.45 18.78
C VAL A 460 19.74 -7.48 19.32
N LEU A 461 20.28 -8.36 18.47
CA LEU A 461 21.29 -9.34 18.90
C LEU A 461 22.60 -8.67 19.37
N ALA A 462 23.02 -7.61 18.68
CA ALA A 462 24.20 -6.84 19.09
C ALA A 462 23.96 -6.13 20.45
N LEU A 463 22.79 -5.54 20.65
CA LEU A 463 22.41 -4.92 21.93
C LEU A 463 22.30 -5.96 23.06
N ASP A 464 21.74 -7.15 22.78
CA ASP A 464 21.70 -8.24 23.76
C ASP A 464 23.11 -8.66 24.18
N TRP A 465 24.01 -8.79 23.23
CA TRP A 465 25.41 -9.17 23.51
C TRP A 465 26.19 -8.07 24.24
N LEU A 466 26.02 -6.80 23.85
CA LEU A 466 26.77 -5.65 24.38
C LEU A 466 26.26 -5.16 25.74
N LEU A 467 24.92 -5.09 25.91
CA LEU A 467 24.27 -4.44 27.04
C LEU A 467 23.49 -5.39 27.94
N PHE A 468 22.53 -6.13 27.38
CA PHE A 468 21.56 -6.89 28.19
C PHE A 468 22.18 -8.08 28.91
N ASN A 469 23.17 -8.74 28.32
CA ASN A 469 23.88 -9.81 28.99
C ASN A 469 24.93 -9.32 30.03
N ARG A 470 25.31 -8.03 29.99
CA ARG A 470 26.32 -7.44 30.91
C ARG A 470 25.69 -6.68 32.08
N VAL A 471 24.45 -6.21 31.94
CA VAL A 471 23.77 -5.44 32.99
C VAL A 471 22.72 -6.34 33.67
N GLU A 472 23.01 -6.83 34.88
CA GLU A 472 22.16 -7.80 35.59
C GLU A 472 20.72 -7.31 35.81
N LYS A 473 20.54 -6.00 36.07
CA LYS A 473 19.19 -5.40 36.22
C LYS A 473 18.37 -5.51 34.94
N LEU A 474 18.98 -5.26 33.76
CA LEU A 474 18.32 -5.39 32.44
C LEU A 474 18.01 -6.85 32.10
N LYS A 475 18.95 -7.73 32.37
CA LYS A 475 18.76 -9.17 32.18
C LYS A 475 17.61 -9.72 33.02
N THR A 476 17.46 -9.25 34.27
CA THR A 476 16.36 -9.64 35.14
C THR A 476 15.03 -9.05 34.67
N ALA A 477 15.00 -7.79 34.24
CA ALA A 477 13.80 -7.12 33.78
C ALA A 477 13.23 -7.73 32.50
N LEU A 478 14.09 -8.16 31.57
CA LEU A 478 13.70 -8.73 30.27
C LEU A 478 13.33 -10.24 30.36
N ASN A 479 13.61 -10.92 31.43
CA ASN A 479 13.21 -12.31 31.67
C ASN A 479 11.93 -12.36 32.53
#